data_a39bdd1924d4d3961389289e86f816ef
#
_entry.id   a39bdd1924d4d3961389289e86f816ef
#
_cell.length_a   1.000
_cell.length_b   1.000
_cell.length_c   1.000
_cell.angle_alpha   90.00
_cell.angle_beta   90.00
_cell.angle_gamma   90.00
#
_symmetry.space_group_name_H-M   'P 1'
#
loop_
_entity.id
_entity.type
_entity.pdbx_description
1 polymer ?
#
loop_
_entity_poly.entity_id
_entity_poly.type
_entity_poly.pdbx_seq_one_letter_code
_entity_poly.pdbx_strand_id
1 'polypeptide(L)'
;MKKIILILSLFLSFQAMALPIPSAPNLNARSYHLTDFHSGEVLASKDPDLKLAPASMTKIMTALIVFRELNHGNLNLTDQVRISEKAWRTPGSRMFVEVNKFVSIDDLIHGMLVQSGNDATVALAEHIAGDEATFAQLMNQVAKELGMTNSHFTNSSGLPDEQHYTSAKDLSILTRAMIIESPELYKINAIKEFTFNGITQQNRNKLLWRDSTVDGVKTGHTEEAGYCLVSSAVRDNMRLISVVMGTDGIESRNDINQTLLNYGYRFYKTHLLPLLNRLLIELLVFRILNYLVFLFIC
;
A
#
# COMPACT_ATOMS: atom_id res chain seq x y z
N MET A 1 38.98 4.05 37.76
CA MET A 1 39.31 3.87 36.34
C MET A 1 39.37 2.38 35.91
N LYS A 2 40.14 1.49 36.52
CA LYS A 2 40.23 0.05 36.12
C LYS A 2 38.90 -0.73 36.16
N LYS A 3 37.98 -0.45 37.12
CA LYS A 3 36.67 -1.11 37.22
C LYS A 3 35.67 -0.66 36.12
N ILE A 4 35.77 0.57 35.63
CA ILE A 4 34.92 1.12 34.57
C ILE A 4 35.32 0.52 33.20
N ILE A 5 36.61 0.31 32.97
CA ILE A 5 37.15 -0.32 31.77
C ILE A 5 36.71 -1.78 31.66
N LEU A 6 36.64 -2.51 32.81
CA LEU A 6 36.20 -3.91 32.85
C LEU A 6 34.70 -4.05 32.50
N ILE A 7 33.85 -3.11 32.95
CA ILE A 7 32.42 -3.09 32.61
C ILE A 7 32.19 -2.75 31.15
N LEU A 8 32.98 -1.82 30.60
CA LEU A 8 32.90 -1.45 29.18
C LEU A 8 33.35 -2.59 28.26
N SER A 9 34.36 -3.39 28.67
CA SER A 9 34.83 -4.55 27.91
C SER A 9 33.83 -5.72 27.92
N LEU A 10 33.01 -5.86 28.97
CA LEU A 10 31.97 -6.88 29.02
C LEU A 10 30.79 -6.56 28.10
N PHE A 11 30.51 -5.27 27.81
CA PHE A 11 29.47 -4.85 26.86
C PHE A 11 29.90 -4.99 25.38
N LEU A 12 31.18 -5.02 25.09
CA LEU A 12 31.72 -5.17 23.74
C LEU A 12 31.78 -6.63 23.25
N SER A 13 31.57 -7.61 24.12
CA SER A 13 31.67 -9.03 23.77
C SER A 13 30.37 -9.71 23.31
N PHE A 14 29.23 -8.99 23.30
CA PHE A 14 28.02 -9.46 22.62
C PHE A 14 28.06 -9.10 21.14
N GLN A 15 29.00 -9.68 20.39
CA GLN A 15 28.83 -9.81 18.95
C GLN A 15 27.70 -10.80 18.73
N ALA A 16 26.48 -10.27 18.55
CA ALA A 16 25.40 -11.08 17.98
C ALA A 16 25.91 -11.62 16.65
N MET A 17 26.21 -12.91 16.56
CA MET A 17 26.48 -13.57 15.29
C MET A 17 25.17 -13.52 14.49
N ALA A 18 24.94 -12.41 13.74
CA ALA A 18 23.86 -12.33 12.79
C ALA A 18 24.11 -13.41 11.73
N LEU A 19 23.23 -14.38 11.63
CA LEU A 19 23.27 -15.32 10.53
C LEU A 19 23.19 -14.51 9.22
N PRO A 20 24.03 -14.80 8.22
CA PRO A 20 23.99 -14.08 6.96
C PRO A 20 22.62 -14.26 6.31
N ILE A 21 21.92 -13.16 6.09
CA ILE A 21 20.64 -13.16 5.35
C ILE A 21 21.01 -13.38 3.87
N PRO A 22 20.44 -14.40 3.20
CA PRO A 22 20.66 -14.60 1.78
C PRO A 22 20.22 -13.37 0.98
N SER A 23 20.89 -13.10 -0.14
CA SER A 23 20.46 -12.03 -1.06
C SER A 23 19.00 -12.25 -1.48
N ALA A 24 18.28 -11.13 -1.66
CA ALA A 24 16.91 -11.18 -2.16
C ALA A 24 16.82 -11.92 -3.51
N PRO A 25 15.75 -12.68 -3.77
CA PRO A 25 15.62 -13.43 -5.01
C PRO A 25 15.60 -12.49 -6.22
N ASN A 26 16.29 -12.88 -7.29
CA ASN A 26 16.21 -12.16 -8.57
C ASN A 26 14.93 -12.56 -9.30
N LEU A 27 13.99 -11.62 -9.43
CA LEU A 27 12.63 -11.88 -9.91
C LEU A 27 12.37 -11.11 -11.22
N ASN A 28 11.64 -11.73 -12.14
CA ASN A 28 11.32 -11.16 -13.45
C ASN A 28 10.14 -10.18 -13.36
N ALA A 29 10.40 -8.99 -12.79
CA ALA A 29 9.52 -7.85 -12.78
C ALA A 29 10.31 -6.59 -13.13
N ARG A 30 9.65 -5.56 -13.65
CA ARG A 30 10.30 -4.26 -13.93
C ARG A 30 10.73 -3.57 -12.63
N SER A 31 9.87 -3.63 -11.62
CA SER A 31 10.14 -3.08 -10.29
C SER A 31 9.45 -3.91 -9.22
N TYR A 32 10.07 -4.02 -8.05
CA TYR A 32 9.42 -4.56 -6.85
C TYR A 32 9.94 -3.92 -5.56
N HIS A 33 9.11 -3.95 -4.53
CA HIS A 33 9.45 -3.40 -3.22
C HIS A 33 8.74 -4.19 -2.11
N LEU A 34 9.51 -4.78 -1.19
CA LEU A 34 9.02 -5.50 -0.03
C LEU A 34 9.42 -4.76 1.23
N THR A 35 8.46 -4.42 2.08
CA THR A 35 8.72 -3.70 3.34
C THR A 35 8.04 -4.36 4.53
N ASP A 36 8.65 -4.21 5.69
CA ASP A 36 7.98 -4.40 6.97
C ASP A 36 7.03 -3.23 7.24
N PHE A 37 5.79 -3.53 7.54
CA PHE A 37 4.75 -2.52 7.77
C PHE A 37 5.04 -1.63 8.99
N HIS A 38 5.54 -2.21 10.09
CA HIS A 38 5.72 -1.49 11.35
C HIS A 38 6.93 -0.54 11.31
N SER A 39 8.07 -1.05 10.88
CA SER A 39 9.32 -0.28 10.84
C SER A 39 9.47 0.55 9.57
N GLY A 40 8.85 0.13 8.46
CA GLY A 40 9.12 0.68 7.13
C GLY A 40 10.43 0.17 6.51
N GLU A 41 11.12 -0.78 7.17
CA GLU A 41 12.38 -1.35 6.70
C GLU A 41 12.18 -2.06 5.36
N VAL A 42 13.15 -1.83 4.45
CA VAL A 42 13.15 -2.45 3.11
C VAL A 42 13.82 -3.80 3.20
N LEU A 43 13.09 -4.87 2.94
CA LEU A 43 13.58 -6.25 3.02
C LEU A 43 14.10 -6.75 1.68
N ALA A 44 13.51 -6.29 0.57
CA ALA A 44 13.94 -6.58 -0.79
C ALA A 44 13.42 -5.50 -1.75
N SER A 45 14.23 -5.13 -2.73
CA SER A 45 13.79 -4.19 -3.76
C SER A 45 14.58 -4.37 -5.06
N LYS A 46 13.94 -3.95 -6.17
CA LYS A 46 14.54 -3.77 -7.48
C LYS A 46 13.92 -2.54 -8.10
N ASP A 47 14.74 -1.56 -8.49
CA ASP A 47 14.31 -0.32 -9.13
C ASP A 47 13.07 0.32 -8.45
N PRO A 48 13.08 0.49 -7.08
CA PRO A 48 11.88 0.85 -6.32
C PRO A 48 11.34 2.24 -6.63
N ASP A 49 12.17 3.14 -7.15
CA ASP A 49 11.85 4.51 -7.51
C ASP A 49 11.53 4.67 -9.01
N LEU A 50 11.56 3.58 -9.81
CA LEU A 50 11.24 3.60 -11.24
C LEU A 50 9.78 4.02 -11.46
N LYS A 51 9.57 5.08 -12.22
CA LYS A 51 8.25 5.60 -12.59
C LYS A 51 7.60 4.68 -13.63
N LEU A 52 6.48 4.10 -13.28
CA LEU A 52 5.72 3.16 -14.12
C LEU A 52 4.23 3.50 -14.07
N ALA A 53 3.51 3.17 -15.12
CA ALA A 53 2.05 3.26 -15.13
C ALA A 53 1.46 2.34 -14.05
N PRO A 54 0.65 2.87 -13.10
CA PRO A 54 0.09 2.08 -12.00
C PRO A 54 -1.10 1.22 -12.43
N ALA A 55 -1.75 1.52 -13.54
CA ALA A 55 -3.05 0.98 -13.86
C ALA A 55 -4.01 1.08 -12.65
N SER A 56 -4.85 0.08 -12.42
CA SER A 56 -5.82 0.11 -11.30
C SER A 56 -5.25 0.07 -9.88
N MET A 57 -3.92 0.03 -9.70
CA MET A 57 -3.35 0.28 -8.37
C MET A 57 -3.54 1.73 -7.93
N THR A 58 -3.81 2.65 -8.86
CA THR A 58 -4.29 4.03 -8.61
C THR A 58 -5.45 4.08 -7.61
N LYS A 59 -6.33 3.07 -7.64
CA LYS A 59 -7.51 3.01 -6.77
C LYS A 59 -7.18 2.87 -5.28
N ILE A 60 -5.93 2.56 -4.93
CA ILE A 60 -5.46 2.63 -3.54
C ILE A 60 -5.47 4.09 -3.07
N MET A 61 -5.05 5.04 -3.91
CA MET A 61 -5.10 6.48 -3.60
C MET A 61 -6.55 6.96 -3.52
N THR A 62 -7.39 6.56 -4.48
CA THR A 62 -8.82 6.90 -4.43
C THR A 62 -9.47 6.36 -3.16
N ALA A 63 -9.19 5.11 -2.78
CA ALA A 63 -9.71 4.51 -1.55
C ALA A 63 -9.24 5.26 -0.31
N LEU A 64 -7.96 5.62 -0.21
CA LEU A 64 -7.44 6.40 0.92
C LEU A 64 -8.19 7.72 1.09
N ILE A 65 -8.43 8.45 0.00
CA ILE A 65 -9.18 9.71 0.03
C ILE A 65 -10.63 9.48 0.50
N VAL A 66 -11.32 8.51 -0.09
CA VAL A 66 -12.69 8.14 0.32
C VAL A 66 -12.74 7.76 1.80
N PHE A 67 -11.77 6.99 2.28
CA PHE A 67 -11.70 6.55 3.67
C PHE A 67 -11.41 7.71 4.63
N ARG A 68 -10.58 8.68 4.22
CA ARG A 68 -10.37 9.93 4.99
C ARG A 68 -11.67 10.72 5.13
N GLU A 69 -12.44 10.89 4.04
CA GLU A 69 -13.72 11.60 4.06
C GLU A 69 -14.74 10.90 4.98
N LEU A 70 -14.79 9.56 4.97
CA LEU A 70 -15.62 8.78 5.90
C LEU A 70 -15.16 8.94 7.35
N ASN A 71 -13.85 8.87 7.62
CA ASN A 71 -13.30 9.02 8.97
C ASN A 71 -13.50 10.45 9.54
N HIS A 72 -13.53 11.48 8.68
CA HIS A 72 -13.81 12.86 9.07
C HIS A 72 -15.32 13.14 9.22
N GLY A 73 -16.19 12.20 8.84
CA GLY A 73 -17.63 12.37 8.88
C GLY A 73 -18.20 13.26 7.76
N ASN A 74 -17.39 13.55 6.73
CA ASN A 74 -17.83 14.28 5.55
C ASN A 74 -18.70 13.41 4.62
N LEU A 75 -18.55 12.08 4.72
CA LEU A 75 -19.33 11.08 4.01
C LEU A 75 -19.84 10.03 4.99
N ASN A 76 -20.96 9.38 4.61
CA ASN A 76 -21.47 8.19 5.28
C ASN A 76 -21.58 7.04 4.27
N LEU A 77 -21.41 5.79 4.70
CA LEU A 77 -21.51 4.61 3.83
C LEU A 77 -22.87 4.49 3.14
N THR A 78 -23.94 5.01 3.79
CA THR A 78 -25.32 5.00 3.29
C THR A 78 -25.66 6.14 2.33
N ASP A 79 -24.78 7.15 2.19
CA ASP A 79 -25.01 8.27 1.29
C ASP A 79 -25.16 7.80 -0.15
N GLN A 80 -26.09 8.43 -0.87
CA GLN A 80 -26.48 8.01 -2.22
C GLN A 80 -25.81 8.90 -3.26
N VAL A 81 -24.98 8.28 -4.10
CA VAL A 81 -24.28 8.93 -5.20
C VAL A 81 -25.08 8.76 -6.49
N ARG A 82 -25.46 9.90 -7.11
CA ARG A 82 -26.07 9.86 -8.44
C ARG A 82 -25.00 9.55 -9.49
N ILE A 83 -25.21 8.50 -10.28
CA ILE A 83 -24.30 8.09 -11.31
C ILE A 83 -24.39 9.02 -12.52
N SER A 84 -23.27 9.66 -12.84
CA SER A 84 -23.14 10.51 -14.02
C SER A 84 -23.02 9.70 -15.32
N GLU A 85 -23.24 10.35 -16.45
CA GLU A 85 -22.99 9.72 -17.76
C GLU A 85 -21.50 9.40 -17.96
N LYS A 86 -20.59 10.25 -17.44
CA LYS A 86 -19.15 10.01 -17.48
C LYS A 86 -18.77 8.75 -16.70
N ALA A 87 -19.20 8.62 -15.45
CA ALA A 87 -18.95 7.44 -14.64
C ALA A 87 -19.50 6.17 -15.32
N TRP A 88 -20.75 6.21 -15.78
CA TRP A 88 -21.39 5.08 -16.48
C TRP A 88 -20.66 4.68 -17.76
N ARG A 89 -20.15 5.65 -18.58
CA ARG A 89 -19.44 5.38 -19.83
C ARG A 89 -17.97 5.01 -19.65
N THR A 90 -17.42 5.14 -18.43
CA THR A 90 -15.99 4.90 -18.20
C THR A 90 -15.60 3.49 -18.60
N PRO A 91 -14.57 3.34 -19.49
CA PRO A 91 -14.21 2.04 -20.05
C PRO A 91 -13.40 1.19 -19.05
N GLY A 92 -13.17 -0.07 -19.42
CA GLY A 92 -12.38 -1.04 -18.65
C GLY A 92 -13.23 -1.86 -17.66
N SER A 93 -12.71 -2.13 -16.48
CA SER A 93 -13.43 -2.91 -15.45
C SER A 93 -14.62 -2.14 -14.91
N ARG A 94 -15.75 -2.81 -14.69
CA ARG A 94 -17.00 -2.19 -14.25
C ARG A 94 -17.67 -2.99 -13.15
N MET A 95 -18.37 -2.29 -12.23
CA MET A 95 -19.37 -2.90 -11.37
C MET A 95 -20.76 -2.89 -11.99
N PHE A 96 -20.92 -2.24 -13.15
CA PHE A 96 -22.17 -2.10 -13.92
C PHE A 96 -23.20 -1.20 -13.24
N VAL A 97 -22.76 -0.01 -12.81
CA VAL A 97 -23.69 1.07 -12.41
C VAL A 97 -24.52 1.55 -13.60
N GLU A 98 -25.73 2.06 -13.33
CA GLU A 98 -26.63 2.59 -14.36
C GLU A 98 -26.69 4.12 -14.27
N VAL A 99 -26.66 4.80 -15.42
CA VAL A 99 -26.74 6.27 -15.51
C VAL A 99 -28.01 6.81 -14.85
N ASN A 100 -27.86 7.90 -14.11
CA ASN A 100 -28.94 8.57 -13.36
C ASN A 100 -29.55 7.76 -12.19
N LYS A 101 -29.05 6.57 -11.91
CA LYS A 101 -29.42 5.83 -10.70
C LYS A 101 -28.60 6.31 -9.51
N PHE A 102 -29.09 5.97 -8.32
CA PHE A 102 -28.39 6.24 -7.07
C PHE A 102 -27.78 4.95 -6.55
N VAL A 103 -26.53 5.02 -6.11
CA VAL A 103 -25.77 3.89 -5.55
C VAL A 103 -25.13 4.34 -4.24
N SER A 104 -25.15 3.49 -3.23
CA SER A 104 -24.55 3.80 -1.93
C SER A 104 -23.01 3.95 -2.04
N ILE A 105 -22.41 4.77 -1.19
CA ILE A 105 -20.96 4.87 -1.06
C ILE A 105 -20.37 3.50 -0.73
N ASP A 106 -21.04 2.72 0.13
CA ASP A 106 -20.60 1.36 0.47
C ASP A 106 -20.50 0.46 -0.75
N ASP A 107 -21.56 0.38 -1.58
CA ASP A 107 -21.53 -0.42 -2.81
C ASP A 107 -20.45 0.05 -3.78
N LEU A 108 -20.27 1.36 -3.92
CA LEU A 108 -19.25 1.92 -4.81
C LEU A 108 -17.84 1.58 -4.35
N ILE A 109 -17.56 1.61 -3.04
CA ILE A 109 -16.26 1.20 -2.48
C ILE A 109 -16.02 -0.29 -2.75
N HIS A 110 -17.01 -1.14 -2.50
CA HIS A 110 -16.92 -2.57 -2.78
C HIS A 110 -16.69 -2.83 -4.28
N GLY A 111 -17.45 -2.18 -5.15
CA GLY A 111 -17.27 -2.27 -6.60
C GLY A 111 -15.90 -1.80 -7.07
N MET A 112 -15.37 -0.74 -6.48
CA MET A 112 -14.04 -0.20 -6.80
C MET A 112 -12.92 -1.16 -6.36
N LEU A 113 -12.97 -1.70 -5.15
CA LEU A 113 -11.86 -2.47 -4.58
C LEU A 113 -11.90 -3.95 -4.98
N VAL A 114 -13.07 -4.60 -4.97
CA VAL A 114 -13.17 -6.04 -5.23
C VAL A 114 -12.97 -6.33 -6.72
N GLN A 115 -13.78 -5.75 -7.58
CA GLN A 115 -13.71 -6.03 -9.02
C GLN A 115 -12.96 -4.97 -9.83
N SER A 116 -12.52 -3.91 -9.17
CA SER A 116 -11.79 -2.83 -9.83
C SER A 116 -12.64 -1.93 -10.74
N GLY A 117 -13.93 -1.71 -10.41
CA GLY A 117 -14.87 -0.93 -11.21
C GLY A 117 -14.40 0.50 -11.44
N ASN A 118 -14.14 0.87 -12.71
CA ASN A 118 -13.78 2.24 -13.07
C ASN A 118 -14.98 3.18 -12.96
N ASP A 119 -16.16 2.68 -13.31
CA ASP A 119 -17.45 3.37 -13.18
C ASP A 119 -17.72 3.78 -11.72
N ALA A 120 -17.56 2.86 -10.77
CA ALA A 120 -17.66 3.14 -9.33
C ALA A 120 -16.61 4.16 -8.87
N THR A 121 -15.37 4.04 -9.37
CA THR A 121 -14.26 4.90 -9.01
C THR A 121 -14.50 6.34 -9.42
N VAL A 122 -14.92 6.55 -10.67
CA VAL A 122 -15.24 7.90 -11.20
C VAL A 122 -16.44 8.49 -10.47
N ALA A 123 -17.47 7.69 -10.17
CA ALA A 123 -18.63 8.15 -9.40
C ALA A 123 -18.23 8.67 -8.00
N LEU A 124 -17.35 7.96 -7.30
CA LEU A 124 -16.81 8.40 -6.00
C LEU A 124 -15.99 9.69 -6.14
N ALA A 125 -15.12 9.77 -7.15
CA ALA A 125 -14.28 10.94 -7.40
C ALA A 125 -15.12 12.19 -7.70
N GLU A 126 -16.13 12.08 -8.57
CA GLU A 126 -17.05 13.17 -8.88
C GLU A 126 -17.89 13.59 -7.67
N HIS A 127 -18.32 12.64 -6.84
CA HIS A 127 -19.09 12.94 -5.64
C HIS A 127 -18.31 13.74 -4.61
N ILE A 128 -17.01 13.43 -4.44
CA ILE A 128 -16.13 14.08 -3.44
C ILE A 128 -15.66 15.45 -3.95
N ALA A 129 -15.24 15.56 -5.20
CA ALA A 129 -14.55 16.74 -5.70
C ALA A 129 -15.36 17.53 -6.76
N GLY A 130 -16.55 17.09 -7.11
CA GLY A 130 -17.38 17.68 -8.14
C GLY A 130 -17.04 17.19 -9.56
N ASP A 131 -15.77 16.96 -9.85
CA ASP A 131 -15.28 16.35 -11.09
C ASP A 131 -13.98 15.60 -10.88
N GLU A 132 -13.63 14.72 -11.84
CA GLU A 132 -12.44 13.85 -11.74
C GLU A 132 -11.11 14.62 -11.86
N ALA A 133 -11.07 15.76 -12.56
CA ALA A 133 -9.85 16.55 -12.70
C ALA A 133 -9.50 17.23 -11.36
N THR A 134 -10.49 17.78 -10.68
CA THR A 134 -10.34 18.31 -9.31
C THR A 134 -9.95 17.20 -8.33
N PHE A 135 -10.53 16.00 -8.47
CA PHE A 135 -10.13 14.86 -7.66
C PHE A 135 -8.67 14.44 -7.90
N ALA A 136 -8.19 14.48 -9.16
CA ALA A 136 -6.79 14.20 -9.47
C ALA A 136 -5.83 15.22 -8.83
N GLN A 137 -6.22 16.48 -8.71
CA GLN A 137 -5.44 17.47 -7.96
C GLN A 137 -5.36 17.11 -6.46
N LEU A 138 -6.48 16.68 -5.87
CA LEU A 138 -6.50 16.19 -4.48
C LEU A 138 -5.60 14.94 -4.32
N MET A 139 -5.62 13.99 -5.26
CA MET A 139 -4.73 12.83 -5.24
C MET A 139 -3.25 13.26 -5.22
N ASN A 140 -2.87 14.25 -6.02
CA ASN A 140 -1.50 14.77 -6.07
C ASN A 140 -1.11 15.54 -4.80
N GLN A 141 -2.06 16.23 -4.16
CA GLN A 141 -1.84 16.83 -2.85
C GLN A 141 -1.58 15.77 -1.79
N VAL A 142 -2.39 14.72 -1.73
CA VAL A 142 -2.20 13.59 -0.80
C VAL A 142 -0.88 12.86 -1.08
N ALA A 143 -0.52 12.68 -2.35
CA ALA A 143 0.78 12.08 -2.71
C ALA A 143 1.95 12.91 -2.16
N LYS A 144 1.88 14.23 -2.27
CA LYS A 144 2.89 15.13 -1.70
C LYS A 144 2.93 15.06 -0.17
N GLU A 145 1.79 15.04 0.50
CA GLU A 145 1.69 14.90 1.96
C GLU A 145 2.35 13.60 2.46
N LEU A 146 2.16 12.51 1.74
CA LEU A 146 2.75 11.20 2.05
C LEU A 146 4.22 11.06 1.66
N GLY A 147 4.79 12.04 0.93
CA GLY A 147 6.16 11.96 0.43
C GLY A 147 6.34 11.02 -0.78
N MET A 148 5.30 10.82 -1.59
CA MET A 148 5.31 10.00 -2.81
C MET A 148 5.95 10.79 -3.96
N THR A 149 7.28 10.91 -3.96
CA THR A 149 8.02 11.82 -4.85
C THR A 149 8.13 11.34 -6.31
N ASN A 150 7.79 10.08 -6.56
CA ASN A 150 7.81 9.47 -7.89
C ASN A 150 6.40 9.15 -8.40
N SER A 151 5.39 9.90 -7.95
CA SER A 151 3.99 9.68 -8.33
C SER A 151 3.34 10.95 -8.85
N HIS A 152 2.50 10.78 -9.88
CA HIS A 152 1.62 11.80 -10.39
C HIS A 152 0.34 11.15 -10.93
N PHE A 153 -0.81 11.69 -10.55
CA PHE A 153 -2.12 11.16 -10.88
C PHE A 153 -2.88 12.14 -11.77
N THR A 154 -3.42 11.66 -12.89
CA THR A 154 -4.23 12.44 -13.83
C THR A 154 -5.71 12.03 -13.83
N ASN A 155 -6.02 10.86 -13.27
CA ASN A 155 -7.38 10.34 -13.14
C ASN A 155 -7.51 9.43 -11.91
N SER A 156 -8.73 9.13 -11.53
CA SER A 156 -9.06 8.38 -10.30
C SER A 156 -8.88 6.88 -10.41
N SER A 157 -8.89 6.32 -11.62
CA SER A 157 -9.05 4.88 -11.87
C SER A 157 -7.79 4.17 -12.35
N GLY A 158 -6.81 4.92 -12.89
CA GLY A 158 -5.58 4.41 -13.48
C GLY A 158 -5.73 4.04 -14.96
N LEU A 159 -6.64 4.69 -15.67
CA LEU A 159 -6.66 4.64 -17.13
C LEU A 159 -5.38 5.25 -17.70
N PRO A 160 -4.90 4.77 -18.87
CA PRO A 160 -3.65 5.21 -19.45
C PRO A 160 -3.59 6.72 -19.70
N ASP A 161 -2.48 7.33 -19.30
CA ASP A 161 -2.12 8.71 -19.57
C ASP A 161 -0.60 8.84 -19.38
N GLU A 162 0.11 9.52 -20.26
CA GLU A 162 1.57 9.64 -20.23
C GLU A 162 2.11 10.30 -18.95
N GLN A 163 1.29 11.13 -18.29
CA GLN A 163 1.64 11.79 -17.06
C GLN A 163 1.13 11.05 -15.82
N HIS A 164 0.49 9.88 -15.97
CA HIS A 164 -0.05 9.07 -14.89
C HIS A 164 0.93 7.96 -14.49
N TYR A 165 1.73 8.20 -13.48
CA TYR A 165 2.78 7.28 -13.04
C TYR A 165 2.90 7.21 -11.51
N THR A 166 3.51 6.14 -11.04
CA THR A 166 3.92 5.92 -9.65
C THR A 166 5.14 5.02 -9.60
N SER A 167 5.65 4.76 -8.39
CA SER A 167 6.73 3.81 -8.16
C SER A 167 6.33 2.72 -7.16
N ALA A 168 7.06 1.60 -7.14
CA ALA A 168 6.80 0.51 -6.19
C ALA A 168 6.98 0.97 -4.73
N LYS A 169 7.95 1.84 -4.47
CA LYS A 169 8.16 2.45 -3.16
C LYS A 169 6.99 3.34 -2.75
N ASP A 170 6.53 4.22 -3.64
CA ASP A 170 5.42 5.13 -3.35
C ASP A 170 4.12 4.37 -3.09
N LEU A 171 3.85 3.29 -3.84
CA LEU A 171 2.70 2.41 -3.57
C LEU A 171 2.80 1.71 -2.22
N SER A 172 4.00 1.37 -1.75
CA SER A 172 4.20 0.83 -0.42
C SER A 172 3.88 1.86 0.67
N ILE A 173 4.34 3.12 0.49
CA ILE A 173 4.02 4.24 1.38
C ILE A 173 2.51 4.47 1.44
N LEU A 174 1.86 4.55 0.29
CA LEU A 174 0.42 4.74 0.15
C LEU A 174 -0.38 3.62 0.83
N THR A 175 0.01 2.37 0.59
CA THR A 175 -0.64 1.20 1.20
C THR A 175 -0.50 1.21 2.72
N ARG A 176 0.70 1.55 3.21
CA ARG A 176 0.95 1.67 4.65
C ARG A 176 0.07 2.75 5.28
N ALA A 177 -0.06 3.91 4.65
CA ALA A 177 -0.93 4.99 5.11
C ALA A 177 -2.39 4.53 5.19
N MET A 178 -2.92 3.88 4.14
CA MET A 178 -4.29 3.36 4.11
C MET A 178 -4.58 2.37 5.25
N ILE A 179 -3.64 1.46 5.54
CA ILE A 179 -3.80 0.49 6.64
C ILE A 179 -3.79 1.18 8.01
N ILE A 180 -2.90 2.18 8.21
CA ILE A 180 -2.78 2.90 9.48
C ILE A 180 -4.00 3.77 9.74
N GLU A 181 -4.43 4.54 8.74
CA GLU A 181 -5.47 5.55 8.89
C GLU A 181 -6.87 4.95 8.93
N SER A 182 -7.08 3.79 8.29
CA SER A 182 -8.42 3.19 8.12
C SER A 182 -8.40 1.67 8.21
N PRO A 183 -7.95 1.08 9.34
CA PRO A 183 -7.78 -0.36 9.48
C PRO A 183 -9.08 -1.16 9.28
N GLU A 184 -10.24 -0.60 9.67
CA GLU A 184 -11.53 -1.26 9.50
C GLU A 184 -11.99 -1.26 8.03
N LEU A 185 -11.91 -0.11 7.36
CA LEU A 185 -12.27 0.01 5.94
C LEU A 185 -11.28 -0.74 5.04
N TYR A 186 -10.02 -0.85 5.46
CA TYR A 186 -9.01 -1.64 4.77
C TYR A 186 -9.45 -3.11 4.57
N LYS A 187 -10.22 -3.67 5.50
CA LYS A 187 -10.70 -5.08 5.44
C LYS A 187 -11.50 -5.38 4.17
N ILE A 188 -12.06 -4.39 3.50
CA ILE A 188 -12.79 -4.55 2.22
C ILE A 188 -11.85 -5.14 1.14
N ASN A 189 -10.54 -4.87 1.20
CA ASN A 189 -9.57 -5.43 0.24
C ASN A 189 -9.44 -6.96 0.32
N ALA A 190 -9.83 -7.58 1.43
CA ALA A 190 -9.82 -9.03 1.63
C ALA A 190 -11.08 -9.73 1.10
N ILE A 191 -12.11 -8.98 0.71
CA ILE A 191 -13.36 -9.54 0.21
C ILE A 191 -13.12 -10.25 -1.12
N LYS A 192 -13.49 -11.52 -1.19
CA LYS A 192 -13.20 -12.38 -2.34
C LYS A 192 -14.16 -12.18 -3.50
N GLU A 193 -15.42 -11.85 -3.22
CA GLU A 193 -16.45 -11.60 -4.24
C GLU A 193 -17.47 -10.56 -3.75
N PHE A 194 -18.06 -9.85 -4.68
CA PHE A 194 -19.09 -8.86 -4.42
C PHE A 194 -20.19 -8.97 -5.48
N THR A 195 -21.44 -8.86 -5.02
CA THR A 195 -22.62 -8.91 -5.88
C THR A 195 -23.31 -7.56 -5.91
N PHE A 196 -23.44 -7.00 -7.10
CA PHE A 196 -24.19 -5.77 -7.34
C PHE A 196 -25.20 -5.99 -8.46
N ASN A 197 -26.46 -5.58 -8.26
CA ASN A 197 -27.57 -5.76 -9.22
C ASN A 197 -27.67 -7.20 -9.77
N GLY A 198 -27.47 -8.21 -8.90
CA GLY A 198 -27.52 -9.62 -9.30
C GLY A 198 -26.29 -10.13 -10.05
N ILE A 199 -25.28 -9.30 -10.27
CA ILE A 199 -24.02 -9.68 -10.95
C ILE A 199 -22.95 -9.91 -9.90
N THR A 200 -22.55 -11.18 -9.69
CA THR A 200 -21.46 -11.53 -8.79
C THR A 200 -20.11 -11.49 -9.52
N GLN A 201 -19.15 -10.75 -8.98
CA GLN A 201 -17.81 -10.63 -9.53
C GLN A 201 -16.75 -10.93 -8.47
N GLN A 202 -15.70 -11.65 -8.88
CA GLN A 202 -14.60 -12.03 -7.99
C GLN A 202 -13.53 -10.95 -7.90
N ASN A 203 -12.88 -10.88 -6.73
CA ASN A 203 -11.66 -10.10 -6.56
C ASN A 203 -10.58 -10.59 -7.53
N ARG A 204 -9.87 -9.65 -8.12
CA ARG A 204 -8.81 -9.96 -9.11
C ARG A 204 -7.49 -10.36 -8.46
N ASN A 205 -7.34 -10.15 -7.15
CA ASN A 205 -6.19 -10.60 -6.37
C ASN A 205 -6.31 -12.08 -6.03
N LYS A 206 -5.70 -12.94 -6.84
CA LYS A 206 -5.77 -14.41 -6.64
C LYS A 206 -5.00 -14.90 -5.43
N LEU A 207 -4.10 -14.09 -4.83
CA LEU A 207 -3.42 -14.47 -3.59
C LEU A 207 -4.40 -14.63 -2.41
N LEU A 208 -5.54 -13.95 -2.41
CA LEU A 208 -6.59 -14.14 -1.39
C LEU A 208 -7.10 -15.58 -1.29
N TRP A 209 -6.97 -16.38 -2.37
CA TRP A 209 -7.34 -17.81 -2.36
C TRP A 209 -6.16 -18.73 -2.12
N ARG A 210 -4.92 -18.29 -2.46
CA ARG A 210 -3.71 -19.11 -2.37
C ARG A 210 -3.07 -19.06 -0.98
N ASP A 211 -3.19 -17.93 -0.31
CA ASP A 211 -2.54 -17.67 0.97
C ASP A 211 -3.52 -16.98 1.93
N SER A 212 -3.98 -17.71 2.93
CA SER A 212 -4.95 -17.23 3.93
C SER A 212 -4.42 -16.09 4.81
N THR A 213 -3.11 -15.82 4.77
CA THR A 213 -2.49 -14.70 5.49
C THR A 213 -2.52 -13.39 4.72
N VAL A 214 -2.83 -13.44 3.40
CA VAL A 214 -2.99 -12.26 2.55
C VAL A 214 -4.36 -11.63 2.77
N ASP A 215 -4.37 -10.32 3.04
CA ASP A 215 -5.57 -9.54 3.34
C ASP A 215 -5.80 -8.32 2.41
N GLY A 216 -5.10 -8.27 1.31
CA GLY A 216 -5.21 -7.20 0.30
C GLY A 216 -4.11 -7.31 -0.77
N VAL A 217 -3.94 -6.35 -1.66
CA VAL A 217 -4.57 -5.03 -1.69
C VAL A 217 -5.23 -4.78 -3.05
N LYS A 218 -4.43 -4.60 -4.11
CA LYS A 218 -4.96 -4.21 -5.43
C LYS A 218 -4.11 -4.68 -6.58
N THR A 219 -4.75 -5.19 -7.63
CA THR A 219 -4.13 -5.51 -8.91
C THR A 219 -4.20 -4.34 -9.87
N GLY A 220 -3.25 -4.26 -10.80
CA GLY A 220 -3.25 -3.37 -11.95
C GLY A 220 -2.93 -4.12 -13.24
N HIS A 221 -3.52 -3.68 -14.36
CA HIS A 221 -3.15 -4.14 -15.69
C HIS A 221 -3.59 -3.14 -16.75
N THR A 222 -2.66 -2.75 -17.60
CA THR A 222 -2.84 -2.16 -18.93
C THR A 222 -1.71 -2.71 -19.81
N GLU A 223 -1.78 -2.53 -21.12
CA GLU A 223 -0.70 -2.93 -22.04
C GLU A 223 0.65 -2.29 -21.63
N GLU A 224 0.63 -1.03 -21.26
CA GLU A 224 1.82 -0.29 -20.84
C GLU A 224 2.36 -0.75 -19.47
N ALA A 225 1.46 -0.90 -18.49
CA ALA A 225 1.82 -1.27 -17.12
C ALA A 225 2.31 -2.72 -17.00
N GLY A 226 1.88 -3.62 -17.90
CA GLY A 226 1.97 -5.04 -17.66
C GLY A 226 1.08 -5.49 -16.50
N TYR A 227 1.38 -6.63 -15.90
CA TYR A 227 0.62 -7.13 -14.76
C TYR A 227 1.28 -6.71 -13.45
N CYS A 228 0.50 -6.04 -12.61
CA CYS A 228 0.96 -5.45 -11.35
C CYS A 228 0.10 -5.94 -10.17
N LEU A 229 0.69 -5.98 -8.98
CA LEU A 229 -0.02 -6.32 -7.73
C LEU A 229 0.67 -5.67 -6.53
N VAL A 230 -0.11 -4.95 -5.73
CA VAL A 230 0.22 -4.67 -4.34
C VAL A 230 -0.46 -5.71 -3.48
N SER A 231 0.30 -6.38 -2.62
CA SER A 231 -0.24 -7.32 -1.63
C SER A 231 0.23 -6.97 -0.22
N SER A 232 -0.59 -7.34 0.75
CA SER A 232 -0.25 -7.31 2.18
C SER A 232 -0.62 -8.63 2.81
N ALA A 233 0.19 -9.08 3.76
CA ALA A 233 -0.04 -10.31 4.50
C ALA A 233 0.36 -10.12 5.97
N VAL A 234 -0.24 -10.95 6.86
CA VAL A 234 0.09 -10.96 8.29
C VAL A 234 0.39 -12.39 8.73
N ARG A 235 1.60 -12.62 9.25
CA ARG A 235 1.99 -13.89 9.88
C ARG A 235 2.66 -13.60 11.24
N ASP A 236 2.27 -14.29 12.29
CA ASP A 236 2.86 -14.17 13.63
C ASP A 236 3.04 -12.71 14.10
N ASN A 237 2.01 -11.88 13.92
CA ASN A 237 1.99 -10.43 14.21
C ASN A 237 2.97 -9.56 13.38
N MET A 238 3.66 -10.13 12.41
CA MET A 238 4.42 -9.39 11.42
C MET A 238 3.56 -9.13 10.19
N ARG A 239 3.43 -7.87 9.78
CA ARG A 239 2.78 -7.48 8.52
C ARG A 239 3.83 -7.07 7.51
N LEU A 240 3.72 -7.61 6.30
CA LEU A 240 4.53 -7.21 5.16
C LEU A 240 3.67 -6.58 4.07
N ILE A 241 4.25 -5.62 3.36
CA ILE A 241 3.69 -5.03 2.14
C ILE A 241 4.64 -5.38 0.98
N SER A 242 4.10 -6.00 -0.06
CA SER A 242 4.84 -6.37 -1.27
C SER A 242 4.21 -5.71 -2.49
N VAL A 243 4.99 -4.95 -3.22
CA VAL A 243 4.60 -4.29 -4.47
C VAL A 243 5.40 -4.90 -5.61
N VAL A 244 4.71 -5.34 -6.66
CA VAL A 244 5.31 -5.89 -7.88
C VAL A 244 4.69 -5.20 -9.09
N MET A 245 5.54 -4.65 -9.97
CA MET A 245 5.13 -3.89 -11.14
C MET A 245 5.79 -4.42 -12.42
N GLY A 246 5.00 -4.49 -13.50
CA GLY A 246 5.51 -4.79 -14.83
C GLY A 246 5.95 -6.24 -15.02
N THR A 247 5.11 -7.19 -14.69
CA THR A 247 5.30 -8.62 -15.01
C THR A 247 4.54 -9.02 -16.29
N ASP A 248 4.86 -10.20 -16.81
CA ASP A 248 4.33 -10.69 -18.08
C ASP A 248 2.94 -11.32 -17.99
N GLY A 249 2.45 -11.61 -16.76
CA GLY A 249 1.18 -12.32 -16.63
C GLY A 249 0.58 -12.31 -15.22
N ILE A 250 -0.68 -12.79 -15.17
CA ILE A 250 -1.43 -12.90 -13.91
C ILE A 250 -0.70 -13.81 -12.91
N GLU A 251 -0.26 -14.98 -13.37
CA GLU A 251 0.42 -15.94 -12.49
C GLU A 251 1.77 -15.37 -12.05
N SER A 252 2.53 -14.78 -12.97
CA SER A 252 3.85 -14.20 -12.69
C SER A 252 3.78 -13.15 -11.57
N ARG A 253 2.82 -12.19 -11.62
CA ARG A 253 2.67 -11.19 -10.55
C ARG A 253 2.30 -11.82 -9.20
N ASN A 254 1.50 -12.91 -9.20
CA ASN A 254 1.12 -13.61 -7.98
C ASN A 254 2.30 -14.39 -7.40
N ASP A 255 3.02 -15.15 -8.23
CA ASP A 255 4.14 -15.98 -7.81
C ASP A 255 5.31 -15.14 -7.29
N ILE A 256 5.58 -13.99 -7.93
CA ILE A 256 6.61 -13.05 -7.49
C ILE A 256 6.24 -12.43 -6.13
N ASN A 257 4.98 -11.98 -5.95
CA ASN A 257 4.54 -11.47 -4.65
C ASN A 257 4.63 -12.54 -3.56
N GLN A 258 4.18 -13.77 -3.84
CA GLN A 258 4.27 -14.88 -2.89
C GLN A 258 5.72 -15.19 -2.51
N THR A 259 6.63 -15.16 -3.49
CA THR A 259 8.05 -15.37 -3.26
C THR A 259 8.66 -14.30 -2.38
N LEU A 260 8.32 -13.02 -2.62
CA LEU A 260 8.76 -11.90 -1.79
C LEU A 260 8.24 -12.01 -0.36
N LEU A 261 6.94 -12.28 -0.17
CA LEU A 261 6.35 -12.47 1.15
C LEU A 261 7.03 -13.62 1.90
N ASN A 262 7.21 -14.78 1.25
CA ASN A 262 7.88 -15.93 1.84
C ASN A 262 9.34 -15.64 2.20
N TYR A 263 10.07 -14.89 1.36
CA TYR A 263 11.42 -14.43 1.68
C TYR A 263 11.42 -13.55 2.94
N GLY A 264 10.54 -12.55 3.00
CA GLY A 264 10.44 -11.66 4.16
C GLY A 264 10.17 -12.43 5.45
N TYR A 265 9.14 -13.27 5.49
CA TYR A 265 8.78 -14.05 6.69
C TYR A 265 9.82 -15.11 7.07
N ARG A 266 10.59 -15.61 6.13
CA ARG A 266 11.61 -16.62 6.42
C ARG A 266 12.84 -16.02 7.09
N PHE A 267 13.27 -14.83 6.69
CA PHE A 267 14.55 -14.27 7.08
C PHE A 267 14.47 -13.09 8.01
N TYR A 268 13.26 -12.54 8.24
CA TYR A 268 13.05 -11.36 9.09
C TYR A 268 11.97 -11.60 10.13
N LYS A 269 12.05 -10.85 11.21
CA LYS A 269 11.03 -10.82 12.27
C LYS A 269 10.86 -9.39 12.77
N THR A 270 9.62 -8.96 12.90
CA THR A 270 9.30 -7.68 13.52
C THR A 270 9.31 -7.84 15.03
N HIS A 271 10.12 -7.06 15.71
CA HIS A 271 10.12 -6.98 17.17
C HIS A 271 9.50 -5.65 17.58
N LEU A 272 8.27 -5.69 18.09
CA LEU A 272 7.61 -4.53 18.66
C LEU A 272 8.15 -4.31 20.06
N LEU A 273 8.99 -3.30 20.25
CA LEU A 273 9.46 -2.92 21.59
C LEU A 273 8.30 -2.31 22.38
N PRO A 274 8.05 -2.72 23.63
CA PRO A 274 7.12 -2.02 24.49
C PRO A 274 7.44 -0.52 24.55
N LEU A 275 6.41 0.32 24.59
CA LEU A 275 6.55 1.79 24.54
C LEU A 275 7.58 2.30 25.59
N LEU A 276 7.59 1.70 26.78
CA LEU A 276 8.54 2.02 27.85
C LEU A 276 9.99 1.75 27.44
N ASN A 277 10.27 0.63 26.77
CA ASN A 277 11.62 0.28 26.32
C ASN A 277 12.09 1.19 25.18
N ARG A 278 11.18 1.61 24.29
CA ARG A 278 11.48 2.57 23.23
C ARG A 278 11.87 3.93 23.81
N LEU A 279 11.10 4.45 24.75
CA LEU A 279 11.41 5.71 25.45
C LEU A 279 12.74 5.64 26.22
N LEU A 280 13.04 4.49 26.86
CA LEU A 280 14.30 4.29 27.56
C LEU A 280 15.50 4.28 26.60
N ILE A 281 15.37 3.66 25.42
CA ILE A 281 16.43 3.65 24.39
C ILE A 281 16.64 5.06 23.84
N GLU A 282 15.57 5.80 23.53
CA GLU A 282 15.66 7.18 23.04
C GLU A 282 16.32 8.11 24.08
N LEU A 283 15.97 7.98 25.36
CA LEU A 283 16.61 8.72 26.46
C LEU A 283 18.09 8.34 26.64
N LEU A 284 18.42 7.06 26.48
CA LEU A 284 19.80 6.59 26.59
C LEU A 284 20.66 7.12 25.45
N VAL A 285 20.16 7.05 24.22
CA VAL A 285 20.81 7.59 23.02
C VAL A 285 21.01 9.09 23.15
N PHE A 286 19.99 9.84 23.59
CA PHE A 286 20.08 11.28 23.83
C PHE A 286 21.13 11.64 24.87
N ARG A 287 21.22 10.88 25.98
CA ARG A 287 22.25 11.07 27.02
C ARG A 287 23.66 10.76 26.50
N ILE A 288 23.82 9.70 25.72
CA ILE A 288 25.12 9.32 25.12
C ILE A 288 25.57 10.39 24.12
N LEU A 289 24.69 10.87 23.25
CA LEU A 289 24.99 11.93 22.31
C LEU A 289 25.41 13.23 23.01
N ASN A 290 24.68 13.65 24.03
CA ASN A 290 25.06 14.84 24.82
C ASN A 290 26.38 14.67 25.56
N TYR A 291 26.68 13.48 26.07
CA TYR A 291 27.96 13.19 26.71
C TYR A 291 29.13 13.22 25.72
N LEU A 292 28.93 12.69 24.51
CA LEU A 292 29.93 12.75 23.42
C LEU A 292 30.16 14.19 22.95
N VAL A 293 29.11 14.99 22.77
CA VAL A 293 29.21 16.41 22.42
C VAL A 293 30.00 17.18 23.50
N PHE A 294 29.75 16.90 24.78
CA PHE A 294 30.49 17.52 25.90
C PHE A 294 31.98 17.15 25.89
N LEU A 295 32.33 15.92 25.50
CA LEU A 295 33.72 15.46 25.39
C LEU A 295 34.47 16.05 24.20
N PHE A 296 33.78 16.53 23.15
CA PHE A 296 34.38 17.16 21.98
C PHE A 296 34.50 18.69 22.09
N ILE A 297 33.86 19.31 23.08
CA ILE A 297 33.85 20.77 23.29
C ILE A 297 34.76 21.18 24.46
N CYS A 298 35.17 20.25 25.33
CA CYS A 298 36.24 20.43 26.34
C CYS A 298 37.54 19.77 25.92
#